data_25d93b662aaa555fc983a472ace2fb59
#
_entry.id   25d93b662aaa555fc983a472ace2fb59
#
_cell.length_a   1.000
_cell.length_b   1.000
_cell.length_c   1.000
_cell.angle_alpha   90.00
_cell.angle_beta   90.00
_cell.angle_gamma   90.00
#
_symmetry.space_group_name_H-M   'P 1'
#
loop_
_entity.id
_entity.type
_entity.pdbx_description
1 polymer ?
#
loop_
_entity_poly.entity_id
_entity_poly.type
_entity_poly.pdbx_seq_one_letter_code
_entity_poly.pdbx_strand_id
1 'polypeptide(L)'
;MRRILLAAVATAALVSFANAQSATATQEEVFVTAKPTDVITSNILNLDVTNSNDESIGKIQDVVMGDGDIEGYIVSVGGFLGVGEKYVVVDPDAIEIVYSENDKKWSAKMNATKEQLEKATEFKYEGRWAK
;
A
#
# COMPACT_ATOMS: atom_id res chain seq x y z
N MET A 1 -73.80 -42.33 22.95
CA MET A 1 -73.85 -41.28 21.96
C MET A 1 -72.52 -40.64 21.89
N ARG A 2 -71.84 -40.91 20.84
CA ARG A 2 -70.40 -40.69 20.73
C ARG A 2 -70.12 -39.77 19.59
N ARG A 3 -69.46 -38.67 19.90
CA ARG A 3 -68.91 -37.77 18.88
C ARG A 3 -67.39 -37.83 18.96
N ILE A 4 -66.82 -38.44 17.94
CA ILE A 4 -65.39 -38.47 17.77
C ILE A 4 -65.00 -37.26 16.97
N LEU A 5 -64.21 -36.40 17.59
CA LEU A 5 -63.60 -35.26 16.91
C LEU A 5 -62.20 -35.66 16.43
N LEU A 6 -62.04 -35.73 15.13
CA LEU A 6 -60.77 -35.91 14.47
C LEU A 6 -60.06 -34.53 14.38
N ALA A 7 -58.99 -34.39 15.13
CA ALA A 7 -58.13 -33.21 15.02
C ALA A 7 -57.12 -33.48 13.87
N ALA A 8 -57.24 -32.71 12.81
CA ALA A 8 -56.23 -32.70 11.74
C ALA A 8 -55.09 -31.79 12.16
N VAL A 9 -53.91 -32.35 12.36
CA VAL A 9 -52.67 -31.59 12.58
C VAL A 9 -52.13 -31.25 11.21
N ALA A 10 -52.24 -29.95 10.84
CA ALA A 10 -51.57 -29.43 9.67
C ALA A 10 -50.14 -29.00 10.05
N THR A 11 -49.18 -29.81 9.68
CA THR A 11 -47.76 -29.46 9.75
C THR A 11 -47.43 -28.49 8.62
N ALA A 12 -47.33 -27.23 8.94
CA ALA A 12 -46.81 -26.20 8.03
C ALA A 12 -45.30 -26.32 8.02
N ALA A 13 -44.75 -26.86 6.92
CA ALA A 13 -43.32 -26.83 6.65
C ALA A 13 -42.95 -25.39 6.24
N LEU A 14 -42.30 -24.68 7.13
CA LEU A 14 -41.68 -23.38 6.80
C LEU A 14 -40.41 -23.64 5.98
N VAL A 15 -40.51 -23.51 4.68
CA VAL A 15 -39.36 -23.48 3.80
C VAL A 15 -38.71 -22.09 3.94
N SER A 16 -37.67 -22.01 4.75
CA SER A 16 -36.84 -20.84 4.82
C SER A 16 -36.02 -20.75 3.54
N PHE A 17 -36.43 -19.89 2.62
CA PHE A 17 -35.56 -19.50 1.52
C PHE A 17 -34.49 -18.60 2.11
N ALA A 18 -33.28 -19.12 2.27
CA ALA A 18 -32.14 -18.29 2.54
C ALA A 18 -31.89 -17.44 1.27
N ASN A 19 -32.33 -16.21 1.31
CA ASN A 19 -31.91 -15.23 0.32
C ASN A 19 -30.42 -14.99 0.53
N ALA A 20 -29.61 -15.62 -0.30
CA ALA A 20 -28.23 -15.22 -0.46
C ALA A 20 -28.25 -13.84 -1.13
N GLN A 21 -28.23 -12.79 -0.34
CA GLN A 21 -28.01 -11.43 -0.83
C GLN A 21 -26.54 -11.37 -1.29
N SER A 22 -26.33 -11.37 -2.60
CA SER A 22 -25.06 -10.95 -3.15
C SER A 22 -24.85 -9.52 -2.69
N ALA A 23 -23.82 -9.29 -1.83
CA ALA A 23 -23.40 -7.97 -1.45
C ALA A 23 -22.96 -7.25 -2.74
N THR A 24 -23.86 -6.47 -3.32
CA THR A 24 -23.51 -5.55 -4.40
C THR A 24 -22.79 -4.40 -3.71
N ALA A 25 -21.47 -4.28 -3.94
CA ALA A 25 -20.72 -3.12 -3.47
C ALA A 25 -21.45 -1.85 -3.93
N THR A 26 -21.69 -0.95 -2.99
CA THR A 26 -22.25 0.35 -3.35
C THR A 26 -21.24 1.11 -4.18
N GLN A 27 -21.70 2.03 -5.03
CA GLN A 27 -20.81 2.80 -5.89
C GLN A 27 -19.76 3.59 -5.09
N GLU A 28 -20.04 3.91 -3.85
CA GLU A 28 -19.11 4.55 -2.90
C GLU A 28 -17.99 3.62 -2.43
N GLU A 29 -18.21 2.30 -2.45
CA GLU A 29 -17.18 1.31 -2.10
C GLU A 29 -16.23 0.99 -3.25
N VAL A 30 -16.63 1.31 -4.48
CA VAL A 30 -15.83 1.06 -5.70
C VAL A 30 -14.91 2.24 -6.02
N PHE A 31 -15.35 3.45 -5.70
CA PHE A 31 -14.61 4.67 -6.00
C PHE A 31 -14.22 5.41 -4.71
N VAL A 32 -12.98 5.85 -4.67
CA VAL A 32 -12.47 6.68 -3.58
C VAL A 32 -12.06 8.05 -4.12
N THR A 33 -12.17 9.05 -3.26
CA THR A 33 -11.70 10.40 -3.59
C THR A 33 -10.36 10.64 -2.92
N ALA A 34 -9.35 10.98 -3.73
CA ALA A 34 -8.05 11.36 -3.21
C ALA A 34 -8.17 12.66 -2.40
N LYS A 35 -7.51 12.69 -1.26
CA LYS A 35 -7.46 13.86 -0.38
C LYS A 35 -6.25 14.74 -0.75
N PRO A 36 -6.31 16.04 -0.46
CA PRO A 36 -5.16 16.93 -0.71
C PRO A 36 -3.85 16.53 0.00
N THR A 37 -3.97 15.72 1.06
CA THR A 37 -2.84 15.19 1.83
C THR A 37 -2.28 13.87 1.30
N ASP A 38 -2.98 13.25 0.34
CA ASP A 38 -2.54 11.97 -0.20
C ASP A 38 -1.33 12.15 -1.13
N VAL A 39 -0.47 11.17 -1.09
CA VAL A 39 0.73 11.13 -1.93
C VAL A 39 0.44 10.30 -3.18
N ILE A 40 0.66 10.90 -4.33
CA ILE A 40 0.55 10.19 -5.61
C ILE A 40 1.94 9.61 -5.96
N THR A 41 1.99 8.33 -6.26
CA THR A 41 3.24 7.61 -6.52
C THR A 41 4.11 8.29 -7.58
N SER A 42 3.51 8.81 -8.65
CA SER A 42 4.26 9.51 -9.69
C SER A 42 5.00 10.77 -9.21
N ASN A 43 4.57 11.36 -8.10
CA ASN A 43 5.22 12.54 -7.54
C ASN A 43 6.45 12.20 -6.69
N ILE A 44 6.56 10.96 -6.26
CA ILE A 44 7.66 10.52 -5.39
C ILE A 44 8.69 9.64 -6.10
N LEU A 45 8.36 9.10 -7.26
CA LEU A 45 9.35 8.37 -8.06
C LEU A 45 10.47 9.30 -8.50
N ASN A 46 11.70 8.85 -8.37
CA ASN A 46 12.94 9.60 -8.61
C ASN A 46 13.20 10.76 -7.63
N LEU A 47 12.44 10.84 -6.56
CA LEU A 47 12.64 11.84 -5.52
C LEU A 47 13.89 11.50 -4.70
N ASP A 48 14.74 12.49 -4.49
CA ASP A 48 15.91 12.35 -3.64
C ASP A 48 15.49 12.16 -2.18
N VAL A 49 16.11 11.19 -1.52
CA VAL A 49 15.98 10.98 -0.09
C VAL A 49 17.14 11.65 0.61
N THR A 50 16.84 12.59 1.50
CA THR A 50 17.86 13.31 2.27
C THR A 50 17.83 12.88 3.73
N ASN A 51 18.96 13.01 4.40
CA ASN A 51 19.06 12.80 5.84
C ASN A 51 18.84 14.12 6.62
N SER A 52 18.99 14.08 7.94
CA SER A 52 18.85 15.23 8.80
C SER A 52 19.90 16.34 8.57
N ASN A 53 20.98 16.03 7.89
CA ASN A 53 22.03 16.99 7.48
C ASN A 53 21.81 17.52 6.05
N ASP A 54 20.64 17.29 5.46
CA ASP A 54 20.30 17.62 4.08
C ASP A 54 21.23 16.98 3.01
N GLU A 55 21.88 15.89 3.37
CA GLU A 55 22.69 15.10 2.44
C GLU A 55 21.77 14.13 1.67
N SER A 56 21.93 14.06 0.35
CA SER A 56 21.28 13.05 -0.46
C SER A 56 21.87 11.66 -0.19
N ILE A 57 21.06 10.75 0.35
CA ILE A 57 21.48 9.40 0.71
C ILE A 57 20.95 8.34 -0.23
N GLY A 58 20.02 8.70 -1.10
CA GLY A 58 19.42 7.78 -2.06
C GLY A 58 18.33 8.44 -2.88
N LYS A 59 17.64 7.63 -3.64
CA LYS A 59 16.55 8.07 -4.52
C LYS A 59 15.45 7.02 -4.55
N ILE A 60 14.19 7.43 -4.41
CA ILE A 60 13.05 6.51 -4.49
C ILE A 60 12.91 6.01 -5.94
N GLN A 61 13.01 4.70 -6.14
CA GLN A 61 12.89 4.05 -7.45
C GLN A 61 11.52 3.44 -7.68
N ASP A 62 10.97 2.81 -6.64
CA ASP A 62 9.72 2.09 -6.74
C ASP A 62 9.00 2.03 -5.40
N VAL A 63 7.76 1.58 -5.44
CA VAL A 63 6.93 1.29 -4.27
C VAL A 63 6.60 -0.19 -4.27
N VAL A 64 6.83 -0.85 -3.14
CA VAL A 64 6.45 -2.24 -2.93
C VAL A 64 5.08 -2.28 -2.27
N MET A 65 4.15 -2.95 -2.89
CA MET A 65 2.79 -3.13 -2.37
C MET A 65 2.52 -4.62 -2.10
N GLY A 66 1.88 -4.90 -0.99
CA GLY A 66 1.43 -6.23 -0.62
C GLY A 66 0.13 -6.15 0.16
N ASP A 67 -0.78 -7.09 -0.08
CA ASP A 67 -2.07 -7.19 0.61
C ASP A 67 -2.91 -5.89 0.62
N GLY A 68 -2.71 -5.02 -0.38
CA GLY A 68 -3.40 -3.74 -0.51
C GLY A 68 -2.72 -2.55 0.16
N ASP A 69 -1.64 -2.78 0.89
CA ASP A 69 -0.88 -1.74 1.60
C ASP A 69 0.51 -1.52 1.00
N ILE A 70 1.13 -0.40 1.36
CA ILE A 70 2.53 -0.14 1.02
C ILE A 70 3.41 -0.91 2.01
N GLU A 71 4.20 -1.84 1.47
CA GLU A 71 5.17 -2.65 2.23
C GLU A 71 6.52 -1.95 2.37
N GLY A 72 6.87 -1.09 1.42
CA GLY A 72 8.14 -0.38 1.43
C GLY A 72 8.39 0.48 0.20
N TYR A 73 9.48 1.21 0.28
CA TYR A 73 10.02 1.95 -0.85
C TYR A 73 11.34 1.31 -1.30
N ILE A 74 11.49 1.10 -2.60
CA ILE A 74 12.78 0.72 -3.16
C ILE A 74 13.59 1.99 -3.37
N VAL A 75 14.72 2.08 -2.69
CA VAL A 75 15.63 3.23 -2.73
C VAL A 75 16.92 2.80 -3.41
N SER A 76 17.34 3.56 -4.42
CA SER A 76 18.66 3.41 -4.99
C SER A 76 19.69 4.13 -4.13
N VAL A 77 20.79 3.47 -3.85
CA VAL A 77 21.85 3.96 -2.97
C VAL A 77 23.19 3.84 -3.67
N GLY A 78 24.02 4.87 -3.57
CA GLY A 78 25.32 4.90 -4.25
C GLY A 78 25.17 5.13 -5.74
N GLY A 79 26.19 4.79 -6.52
CA GLY A 79 26.11 4.84 -7.97
C GLY A 79 26.20 6.24 -8.55
N PHE A 80 27.31 6.91 -8.32
CA PHE A 80 27.64 8.08 -9.11
C PHE A 80 27.74 7.67 -10.59
N LEU A 81 26.89 8.26 -11.44
CA LEU A 81 26.78 7.92 -12.87
C LEU A 81 26.26 6.50 -13.15
N GLY A 82 25.46 5.91 -12.25
CA GLY A 82 24.87 4.58 -12.44
C GLY A 82 25.84 3.42 -12.24
N VAL A 83 27.06 3.67 -11.82
CA VAL A 83 28.07 2.64 -11.52
C VAL A 83 28.04 2.29 -10.04
N GLY A 84 27.79 1.01 -9.70
CA GLY A 84 27.74 0.54 -8.33
C GLY A 84 26.44 0.89 -7.58
N GLU A 85 25.38 1.24 -8.31
CA GLU A 85 24.06 1.49 -7.74
C GLU A 85 23.50 0.21 -7.13
N LYS A 86 23.00 0.34 -5.91
CA LYS A 86 22.39 -0.71 -5.13
C LYS A 86 20.98 -0.31 -4.76
N TYR A 87 20.06 -1.28 -4.77
CA TYR A 87 18.70 -1.07 -4.34
C TYR A 87 18.47 -1.70 -2.96
N VAL A 88 17.74 -1.00 -2.12
CA VAL A 88 17.31 -1.49 -0.81
C VAL A 88 15.82 -1.22 -0.63
N VAL A 89 15.14 -2.07 0.13
CA VAL A 89 13.74 -1.84 0.50
C VAL A 89 13.71 -1.21 1.88
N VAL A 90 13.09 -0.06 1.99
CA VAL A 90 12.99 0.71 3.21
C VAL A 90 11.54 0.72 3.69
N ASP A 91 11.35 0.53 4.99
CA ASP A 91 10.04 0.61 5.63
C ASP A 91 9.37 1.96 5.33
N PRO A 92 8.07 1.98 5.01
CA PRO A 92 7.36 3.23 4.71
C PRO A 92 7.42 4.24 5.84
N ASP A 93 7.40 3.78 7.09
CA ASP A 93 7.44 4.63 8.28
C ASP A 93 8.83 5.25 8.52
N ALA A 94 9.86 4.73 7.87
CA ALA A 94 11.22 5.25 7.96
C ALA A 94 11.48 6.44 7.03
N ILE A 95 10.62 6.67 6.06
CA ILE A 95 10.73 7.79 5.11
C ILE A 95 9.56 8.75 5.30
N GLU A 96 9.85 9.97 5.66
CA GLU A 96 8.89 11.06 5.73
C GLU A 96 8.79 11.74 4.37
N ILE A 97 7.60 11.70 3.76
CA ILE A 97 7.30 12.36 2.48
C ILE A 97 6.43 13.57 2.76
N VAL A 98 6.93 14.75 2.39
CA VAL A 98 6.29 16.03 2.69
C VAL A 98 6.19 16.88 1.44
N TYR A 99 5.07 17.58 1.31
CA TYR A 99 4.90 18.62 0.31
C TYR A 99 5.11 20.02 0.94
N SER A 100 6.02 20.80 0.38
CA SER A 100 6.22 22.20 0.78
C SER A 100 5.32 23.10 -0.04
N GLU A 101 4.36 23.76 0.61
CA GLU A 101 3.46 24.72 -0.04
C GLU A 101 4.21 25.96 -0.55
N ASN A 102 5.27 26.34 0.13
CA ASN A 102 6.09 27.51 -0.23
C ASN A 102 6.91 27.25 -1.50
N ASP A 103 7.54 26.07 -1.56
CA ASP A 103 8.42 25.70 -2.67
C ASP A 103 7.69 24.96 -3.78
N LYS A 104 6.46 24.53 -3.51
CA LYS A 104 5.64 23.68 -4.38
C LYS A 104 6.37 22.42 -4.83
N LYS A 105 7.05 21.77 -3.86
CA LYS A 105 7.88 20.59 -4.08
C LYS A 105 7.63 19.51 -3.06
N TRP A 106 7.71 18.28 -3.52
CA TRP A 106 7.81 17.11 -2.67
C TRP A 106 9.24 16.92 -2.19
N SER A 107 9.39 16.45 -0.97
CA SER A 107 10.66 16.04 -0.39
C SER A 107 10.50 14.72 0.36
N ALA A 108 11.56 13.94 0.39
CA ALA A 108 11.63 12.70 1.17
C ALA A 108 12.81 12.79 2.13
N LYS A 109 12.55 12.51 3.40
CA LYS A 109 13.57 12.54 4.46
C LYS A 109 13.60 11.21 5.20
N MET A 110 14.80 10.77 5.54
CA MET A 110 15.03 9.56 6.29
C MET A 110 16.15 9.79 7.31
N ASN A 111 15.93 9.38 8.55
CA ASN A 111 16.95 9.46 9.57
C ASN A 111 17.90 8.25 9.50
N ALA A 112 18.72 8.23 8.47
CA ALA A 112 19.73 7.20 8.25
C ALA A 112 20.98 7.81 7.64
N THR A 113 22.08 7.09 7.72
CA THR A 113 23.31 7.43 7.01
C THR A 113 23.39 6.68 5.68
N LYS A 114 24.14 7.22 4.74
CA LYS A 114 24.44 6.56 3.47
C LYS A 114 25.07 5.19 3.71
N GLU A 115 25.99 5.11 4.66
CA GLU A 115 26.66 3.87 5.06
C GLU A 115 25.68 2.80 5.59
N GLN A 116 24.66 3.20 6.33
CA GLN A 116 23.61 2.29 6.80
C GLN A 116 22.82 1.70 5.63
N LEU A 117 22.48 2.53 4.64
CA LEU A 117 21.79 2.08 3.43
C LEU A 117 22.70 1.16 2.59
N GLU A 118 23.97 1.50 2.46
CA GLU A 118 24.94 0.68 1.73
C GLU A 118 25.15 -0.71 2.35
N LYS A 119 25.00 -0.84 3.67
CA LYS A 119 25.09 -2.11 4.41
C LYS A 119 23.78 -2.90 4.47
N ALA A 120 22.67 -2.30 4.10
CA ALA A 120 21.37 -2.96 4.11
C ALA A 120 21.33 -4.10 3.07
N THR A 121 20.40 -5.03 3.27
CA THR A 121 20.20 -6.13 2.32
C THR A 121 19.82 -5.59 0.95
N GLU A 122 20.56 -6.01 -0.07
CA GLU A 122 20.32 -5.60 -1.44
C GLU A 122 19.03 -6.21 -1.98
N PHE A 123 18.20 -5.37 -2.60
CA PHE A 123 17.08 -5.80 -3.42
C PHE A 123 17.52 -5.92 -4.88
N LYS A 124 17.08 -6.96 -5.56
CA LYS A 124 17.38 -7.19 -6.98
C LYS A 124 16.11 -7.30 -7.79
N TYR A 125 16.09 -6.59 -8.92
CA TYR A 125 15.02 -6.71 -9.92
C TYR A 125 15.24 -7.99 -10.74
N GLU A 126 14.89 -9.13 -10.14
CA GLU A 126 15.07 -10.46 -10.74
C GLU A 126 13.76 -11.25 -10.71
N GLY A 127 13.67 -12.30 -11.51
CA GLY A 127 12.50 -13.15 -11.58
C GLY A 127 11.27 -12.37 -12.01
N ARG A 128 10.19 -12.47 -11.23
CA ARG A 128 8.94 -11.76 -11.53
C ARG A 128 9.03 -10.23 -11.40
N TRP A 129 10.09 -9.71 -10.79
CA TRP A 129 10.35 -8.27 -10.65
C TRP A 129 11.35 -7.75 -11.68
N ALA A 130 11.78 -8.59 -12.62
CA ALA A 130 12.69 -8.16 -13.69
C ALA A 130 12.04 -7.06 -14.54
N LYS A 131 12.81 -6.02 -14.86
CA LYS A 131 12.41 -4.90 -15.73
C LYS A 131 12.77 -5.15 -17.17
#